data_4bc635bcbcc8af98e629c480badd2e0b
#
_entry.id   4bc635bcbcc8af98e629c480badd2e0b
#
_cell.length_a   1.000
_cell.length_b   1.000
_cell.length_c   1.000
_cell.angle_alpha   90.00
_cell.angle_beta   90.00
_cell.angle_gamma   90.00
#
_symmetry.space_group_name_H-M   'P 1'
#
loop_
_entity.id
_entity.type
_entity.pdbx_description
1 polymer ?
#
loop_
_entity_poly.entity_id
_entity_poly.type
_entity_poly.pdbx_seq_one_letter_code
_entity_poly.pdbx_strand_id
1 'polypeptide(L)'
;INHHEFMNKIPMTAEGYTKLQYELKKLTSENRPKIIEEIAEARSHGDLSENAEYQYAKEQQSLIEGRIIDLESAISKAEVIDVKSVEGDDIKFGATVEIEDDESGEKQQYQIVGEYESDIENKKLSITSPLARGLIGKTVEDNVEINSPKGLKSYTILSVKYI
;
A
#
# COMPACT_ATOMS: atom_id res chain seq x y z
N ILE A 1 2.21 27.74 0.40
CA ILE A 1 2.39 26.35 -0.05
C ILE A 1 1.88 26.25 -1.49
N ASN A 2 2.70 25.71 -2.33
CA ASN A 2 2.33 25.46 -3.70
C ASN A 2 1.26 24.33 -3.73
N HIS A 3 0.13 24.60 -4.34
CA HIS A 3 -0.97 23.64 -4.44
C HIS A 3 -0.51 22.32 -5.08
N HIS A 4 0.41 22.39 -6.04
CA HIS A 4 0.97 21.23 -6.71
C HIS A 4 1.79 20.34 -5.75
N GLU A 5 2.56 20.95 -4.85
CA GLU A 5 3.31 20.19 -3.83
C GLU A 5 2.38 19.49 -2.86
N PHE A 6 1.30 20.15 -2.45
CA PHE A 6 0.30 19.57 -1.57
C PHE A 6 -0.33 18.30 -2.18
N MET A 7 -0.63 18.34 -3.49
CA MET A 7 -1.23 17.21 -4.18
C MET A 7 -0.29 16.03 -4.38
N ASN A 8 1.04 16.23 -4.22
CA ASN A 8 2.03 15.17 -4.37
C ASN A 8 2.34 14.43 -3.08
N LYS A 9 1.71 14.79 -1.98
CA LYS A 9 1.94 14.10 -0.71
C LYS A 9 1.17 12.79 -0.65
N ILE A 10 1.82 11.79 -0.04
CA ILE A 10 1.26 10.45 0.08
C ILE A 10 1.02 10.18 1.58
N PRO A 11 -0.24 10.06 2.01
CA PRO A 11 -0.50 9.77 3.42
C PRO A 11 -0.08 8.34 3.78
N MET A 12 0.54 8.19 4.93
CA MET A 12 1.00 6.90 5.46
C MET A 12 0.79 6.85 6.96
N THR A 13 0.51 5.65 7.47
CA THR A 13 0.58 5.43 8.92
C THR A 13 2.05 5.36 9.33
N ALA A 14 2.36 5.62 10.60
CA ALA A 14 3.73 5.51 11.12
C ALA A 14 4.27 4.10 10.91
N GLU A 15 3.45 3.08 11.14
CA GLU A 15 3.83 1.68 10.95
C GLU A 15 4.19 1.40 9.49
N GLY A 16 3.36 1.85 8.55
CA GLY A 16 3.61 1.66 7.12
C GLY A 16 4.86 2.36 6.65
N TYR A 17 5.08 3.59 7.10
CA TYR A 17 6.30 4.35 6.78
C TYR A 17 7.56 3.60 7.24
N THR A 18 7.54 3.08 8.46
CA THR A 18 8.66 2.30 9.00
C THR A 18 8.92 1.04 8.17
N LYS A 19 7.87 0.36 7.75
CA LYS A 19 7.99 -0.84 6.91
C LYS A 19 8.61 -0.53 5.55
N LEU A 20 8.23 0.59 4.93
CA LEU A 20 8.80 0.99 3.64
C LEU A 20 10.28 1.33 3.77
N GLN A 21 10.67 2.01 4.85
CA GLN A 21 12.07 2.33 5.11
C GLN A 21 12.89 1.06 5.33
N TYR A 22 12.32 0.08 6.03
CA TYR A 22 12.98 -1.21 6.25
C TYR A 22 13.16 -1.96 4.93
N GLU A 23 12.13 -2.01 4.09
CA GLU A 23 12.20 -2.66 2.79
C GLU A 23 13.27 -2.00 1.92
N LEU A 24 13.32 -0.67 1.87
CA LEU A 24 14.32 0.07 1.10
C LEU A 24 15.73 -0.27 1.57
N LYS A 25 15.95 -0.28 2.88
CA LYS A 25 17.25 -0.62 3.44
C LYS A 25 17.67 -2.04 3.07
N LYS A 26 16.75 -2.98 3.13
CA LYS A 26 17.02 -4.37 2.77
C LYS A 26 17.37 -4.50 1.29
N LEU A 27 16.62 -3.83 0.41
CA LEU A 27 16.89 -3.87 -1.02
C LEU A 27 18.27 -3.29 -1.36
N THR A 28 18.65 -2.18 -0.74
CA THR A 28 19.93 -1.52 -1.04
C THR A 28 21.13 -2.20 -0.40
N SER A 29 20.99 -2.74 0.80
CA SER A 29 22.10 -3.32 1.55
C SER A 29 22.28 -4.83 1.36
N GLU A 30 21.22 -5.54 0.99
CA GLU A 30 21.26 -7.00 0.83
C GLU A 30 20.96 -7.47 -0.59
N ASN A 31 19.80 -7.10 -1.13
CA ASN A 31 19.35 -7.62 -2.42
C ASN A 31 20.18 -7.09 -3.58
N ARG A 32 20.48 -5.80 -3.60
CA ARG A 32 21.28 -5.20 -4.67
C ARG A 32 22.70 -5.80 -4.75
N PRO A 33 23.47 -5.86 -3.65
CA PRO A 33 24.78 -6.50 -3.70
C PRO A 33 24.73 -7.96 -4.14
N LYS A 34 23.72 -8.69 -3.67
CA LYS A 34 23.57 -10.11 -4.02
C LYS A 34 23.32 -10.30 -5.51
N ILE A 35 22.43 -9.50 -6.12
CA ILE A 35 22.14 -9.64 -7.54
C ILE A 35 23.33 -9.22 -8.41
N ILE A 36 24.10 -8.22 -7.98
CA ILE A 36 25.33 -7.81 -8.67
C ILE A 36 26.32 -8.98 -8.70
N GLU A 37 26.46 -9.68 -7.58
CA GLU A 37 27.32 -10.86 -7.48
C GLU A 37 26.82 -12.00 -8.38
N GLU A 38 25.51 -12.25 -8.38
CA GLU A 38 24.90 -13.27 -9.24
C GLU A 38 25.11 -12.97 -10.73
N ILE A 39 25.03 -11.71 -11.14
CA ILE A 39 25.30 -11.29 -12.52
C ILE A 39 26.76 -11.55 -12.88
N ALA A 40 27.70 -11.19 -12.00
CA ALA A 40 29.13 -11.41 -12.23
C ALA A 40 29.43 -12.90 -12.38
N GLU A 41 28.82 -13.74 -11.55
CA GLU A 41 28.98 -15.19 -11.63
C GLU A 41 28.42 -15.73 -12.94
N ALA A 42 27.22 -15.30 -13.34
CA ALA A 42 26.61 -15.74 -14.59
C ALA A 42 27.45 -15.38 -15.83
N ARG A 43 28.08 -14.20 -15.80
CA ARG A 43 28.98 -13.76 -16.88
C ARG A 43 30.17 -14.71 -17.08
N SER A 44 30.63 -15.31 -15.99
CA SER A 44 31.77 -16.21 -16.04
C SER A 44 31.49 -17.51 -16.80
N HIS A 45 30.21 -17.82 -17.05
CA HIS A 45 29.79 -19.08 -17.69
C HIS A 45 29.76 -19.02 -19.23
N GLY A 46 30.16 -17.90 -19.84
CA GLY A 46 30.36 -17.84 -21.31
C GLY A 46 29.39 -16.93 -22.05
N ASP A 47 28.77 -17.44 -23.12
CA ASP A 47 27.94 -16.63 -24.04
C ASP A 47 26.73 -16.01 -23.34
N LEU A 48 26.72 -14.68 -23.24
CA LEU A 48 25.67 -13.92 -22.54
C LEU A 48 24.33 -13.89 -23.28
N SER A 49 24.36 -14.02 -24.60
CA SER A 49 23.14 -13.98 -25.40
C SER A 49 22.25 -15.20 -25.22
N GLU A 50 22.83 -16.34 -24.85
CA GLU A 50 22.14 -17.61 -24.64
C GLU A 50 22.19 -18.07 -23.19
N ASN A 51 22.78 -17.26 -22.30
CA ASN A 51 22.92 -17.59 -20.88
C ASN A 51 21.63 -17.23 -20.11
N ALA A 52 20.83 -18.27 -19.86
CA ALA A 52 19.53 -18.07 -19.15
C ALA A 52 19.73 -17.54 -17.74
N GLU A 53 20.78 -17.94 -17.03
CA GLU A 53 21.09 -17.45 -15.70
C GLU A 53 21.39 -15.96 -15.72
N TYR A 54 22.17 -15.51 -16.70
CA TYR A 54 22.49 -14.09 -16.88
C TYR A 54 21.23 -13.28 -17.18
N GLN A 55 20.39 -13.76 -18.10
CA GLN A 55 19.15 -13.06 -18.46
C GLN A 55 18.22 -12.95 -17.27
N TYR A 56 18.07 -14.02 -16.51
CA TYR A 56 17.23 -14.03 -15.31
C TYR A 56 17.76 -13.04 -14.26
N ALA A 57 19.07 -13.05 -14.01
CA ALA A 57 19.68 -12.16 -13.02
C ALA A 57 19.55 -10.70 -13.42
N LYS A 58 19.70 -10.36 -14.71
CA LYS A 58 19.50 -9.01 -15.21
C LYS A 58 18.05 -8.56 -15.05
N GLU A 59 17.10 -9.45 -15.29
CA GLU A 59 15.69 -9.17 -15.10
C GLU A 59 15.37 -8.90 -13.63
N GLN A 60 15.91 -9.70 -12.71
CA GLN A 60 15.76 -9.48 -11.28
C GLN A 60 16.39 -8.17 -10.83
N GLN A 61 17.55 -7.82 -11.39
CA GLN A 61 18.18 -6.52 -11.09
C GLN A 61 17.26 -5.36 -11.47
N SER A 62 16.64 -5.44 -12.65
CA SER A 62 15.72 -4.40 -13.11
C SER A 62 14.53 -4.24 -12.16
N LEU A 63 13.98 -5.34 -11.66
CA LEU A 63 12.88 -5.32 -10.69
C LEU A 63 13.32 -4.70 -9.37
N ILE A 64 14.49 -5.05 -8.88
CA ILE A 64 15.05 -4.51 -7.63
C ILE A 64 15.27 -3.00 -7.76
N GLU A 65 15.91 -2.54 -8.84
CA GLU A 65 16.18 -1.12 -9.04
C GLU A 65 14.90 -0.32 -9.22
N GLY A 66 13.93 -0.87 -9.93
CA GLY A 66 12.61 -0.23 -10.09
C GLY A 66 11.89 -0.09 -8.76
N ARG A 67 11.94 -1.11 -7.91
CA ARG A 67 11.32 -1.07 -6.58
C ARG A 67 12.02 -0.04 -5.68
N ILE A 68 13.35 0.05 -5.75
CA ILE A 68 14.11 1.04 -4.98
C ILE A 68 13.68 2.45 -5.37
N ILE A 69 13.60 2.75 -6.66
CA ILE A 69 13.16 4.06 -7.14
C ILE A 69 11.75 4.39 -6.65
N ASP A 70 10.85 3.43 -6.74
CA ASP A 70 9.47 3.58 -6.29
C ASP A 70 9.38 3.88 -4.79
N LEU A 71 10.12 3.12 -3.97
CA LEU A 71 10.15 3.33 -2.53
C LEU A 71 10.79 4.66 -2.13
N GLU A 72 11.89 5.04 -2.78
CA GLU A 72 12.53 6.33 -2.52
C GLU A 72 11.59 7.49 -2.82
N SER A 73 10.86 7.40 -3.93
CA SER A 73 9.87 8.41 -4.30
C SER A 73 8.74 8.47 -3.27
N ALA A 74 8.18 7.32 -2.89
CA ALA A 74 7.09 7.26 -1.92
C ALA A 74 7.51 7.82 -0.56
N ILE A 75 8.69 7.43 -0.08
CA ILE A 75 9.21 7.88 1.20
C ILE A 75 9.45 9.39 1.19
N SER A 76 9.98 9.93 0.09
CA SER A 76 10.24 11.38 -0.02
C SER A 76 8.95 12.20 -0.03
N LYS A 77 7.84 11.62 -0.47
CA LYS A 77 6.53 12.29 -0.53
C LYS A 77 5.64 11.96 0.66
N ALA A 78 6.12 11.12 1.58
CA ALA A 78 5.28 10.63 2.67
C ALA A 78 4.84 11.74 3.60
N GLU A 79 3.54 11.72 3.93
CA GLU A 79 2.97 12.49 5.00
C GLU A 79 2.54 11.47 6.07
N VAL A 80 3.33 11.38 7.14
CA VAL A 80 3.07 10.40 8.20
C VAL A 80 1.98 10.94 9.13
N ILE A 81 0.91 10.18 9.26
CA ILE A 81 -0.25 10.56 10.05
C ILE A 81 -0.30 9.71 11.32
N ASP A 82 -0.37 10.38 12.48
CA ASP A 82 -0.58 9.71 13.76
C ASP A 82 -2.06 9.36 13.90
N VAL A 83 -2.36 8.08 13.63
CA VAL A 83 -3.74 7.58 13.62
C VAL A 83 -4.43 7.78 14.97
N LYS A 84 -3.70 7.65 16.07
CA LYS A 84 -4.28 7.77 17.42
C LYS A 84 -4.65 9.20 17.80
N SER A 85 -4.13 10.19 17.07
CA SER A 85 -4.44 11.60 17.33
C SER A 85 -5.57 12.14 16.45
N VAL A 86 -6.11 11.31 15.54
CA VAL A 86 -7.22 11.72 14.67
C VAL A 86 -8.49 11.83 15.52
N GLU A 87 -9.17 12.96 15.39
CA GLU A 87 -10.40 13.24 16.13
C GLU A 87 -11.61 13.25 15.21
N GLY A 88 -12.80 13.02 15.80
CA GLY A 88 -14.06 13.06 15.07
C GLY A 88 -14.68 11.67 14.93
N ASP A 89 -15.97 11.67 14.57
CA ASP A 89 -16.76 10.46 14.44
C ASP A 89 -16.86 9.96 13.01
N ASP A 90 -16.46 10.80 12.07
CA ASP A 90 -16.48 10.44 10.65
C ASP A 90 -15.22 9.69 10.25
N ILE A 91 -15.35 8.93 9.15
CA ILE A 91 -14.26 8.12 8.64
C ILE A 91 -13.25 9.00 7.91
N LYS A 92 -11.99 8.95 8.37
CA LYS A 92 -10.85 9.63 7.79
C LYS A 92 -9.73 8.61 7.58
N PHE A 93 -8.63 9.06 6.97
CA PHE A 93 -7.43 8.24 6.84
C PHE A 93 -7.04 7.65 8.20
N GLY A 94 -6.69 6.37 8.21
CA GLY A 94 -6.26 5.66 9.41
C GLY A 94 -7.38 5.00 10.20
N ALA A 95 -8.64 5.29 9.86
CA ALA A 95 -9.79 4.73 10.57
C ALA A 95 -9.85 3.22 10.42
N THR A 96 -10.17 2.52 11.51
CA THR A 96 -10.51 1.11 11.49
C THR A 96 -12.04 1.02 11.50
N VAL A 97 -12.59 0.50 10.41
CA VAL A 97 -14.03 0.51 10.14
C VAL A 97 -14.57 -0.90 10.08
N GLU A 98 -15.62 -1.17 10.85
CA GLU A 98 -16.38 -2.42 10.73
C GLU A 98 -17.61 -2.16 9.88
N ILE A 99 -17.79 -2.99 8.85
CA ILE A 99 -18.92 -2.90 7.92
C ILE A 99 -19.65 -4.21 7.84
N GLU A 100 -20.93 -4.14 7.49
CA GLU A 100 -21.78 -5.30 7.29
C GLU A 100 -22.35 -5.26 5.88
N ASP A 101 -22.22 -6.38 5.14
CA ASP A 101 -22.84 -6.54 3.83
C ASP A 101 -24.35 -6.64 4.04
N ASP A 102 -25.12 -5.71 3.47
CA ASP A 102 -26.56 -5.64 3.68
C ASP A 102 -27.30 -6.84 3.12
N GLU A 103 -26.74 -7.52 2.11
CA GLU A 103 -27.35 -8.68 1.49
C GLU A 103 -27.05 -9.96 2.26
N SER A 104 -25.77 -10.21 2.56
CA SER A 104 -25.34 -11.47 3.20
C SER A 104 -25.30 -11.41 4.72
N GLY A 105 -25.26 -10.22 5.31
CA GLY A 105 -25.05 -10.04 6.75
C GLY A 105 -23.63 -10.30 7.20
N GLU A 106 -22.71 -10.55 6.28
CA GLU A 106 -21.30 -10.79 6.60
C GLU A 106 -20.63 -9.52 7.10
N LYS A 107 -19.88 -9.62 8.18
CA LYS A 107 -19.16 -8.50 8.78
C LYS A 107 -17.69 -8.55 8.43
N GLN A 108 -17.11 -7.39 8.13
CA GLN A 108 -15.69 -7.27 7.83
C GLN A 108 -15.14 -6.01 8.50
N GLN A 109 -13.87 -6.05 8.85
CA GLN A 109 -13.19 -4.92 9.46
C GLN A 109 -11.95 -4.58 8.67
N TYR A 110 -11.77 -3.30 8.34
CA TYR A 110 -10.62 -2.82 7.59
C TYR A 110 -10.06 -1.55 8.22
N GLN A 111 -8.75 -1.38 8.15
CA GLN A 111 -8.12 -0.11 8.43
C GLN A 111 -7.83 0.59 7.10
N ILE A 112 -8.20 1.87 6.99
CA ILE A 112 -7.91 2.67 5.81
C ILE A 112 -6.49 3.20 5.91
N VAL A 113 -5.63 2.80 4.97
CA VAL A 113 -4.20 3.10 4.97
C VAL A 113 -3.78 3.71 3.64
N GLY A 114 -2.50 4.07 3.51
CA GLY A 114 -1.96 4.58 2.24
C GLY A 114 -1.86 3.47 1.20
N GLU A 115 -1.78 3.87 -0.07
CA GLU A 115 -1.72 2.91 -1.18
C GLU A 115 -0.51 1.97 -1.11
N TYR A 116 0.61 2.42 -0.55
CA TYR A 116 1.81 1.60 -0.41
C TYR A 116 1.74 0.63 0.77
N GLU A 117 0.76 0.79 1.65
CA GLU A 117 0.56 -0.05 2.83
C GLU A 117 -0.54 -1.07 2.64
N SER A 118 -1.28 -1.00 1.55
CA SER A 118 -2.47 -1.82 1.37
C SER A 118 -2.14 -3.31 1.38
N ASP A 119 -2.95 -4.08 2.09
CA ASP A 119 -2.80 -5.51 2.21
C ASP A 119 -4.14 -6.09 2.67
N ILE A 120 -4.94 -6.50 1.72
CA ILE A 120 -6.30 -6.98 1.97
C ILE A 120 -6.32 -8.21 2.89
N GLU A 121 -5.32 -9.07 2.78
CA GLU A 121 -5.25 -10.26 3.64
C GLU A 121 -5.07 -9.88 5.11
N ASN A 122 -4.37 -8.79 5.38
CA ASN A 122 -4.18 -8.24 6.73
C ASN A 122 -5.15 -7.11 7.04
N LYS A 123 -6.23 -7.01 6.28
CA LYS A 123 -7.31 -6.03 6.52
C LYS A 123 -6.85 -4.57 6.42
N LYS A 124 -5.88 -4.31 5.54
CA LYS A 124 -5.38 -2.96 5.24
C LYS A 124 -5.93 -2.54 3.89
N LEU A 125 -6.85 -1.59 3.89
CA LEU A 125 -7.56 -1.12 2.71
C LEU A 125 -6.95 0.18 2.20
N SER A 126 -6.53 0.21 0.93
CA SER A 126 -5.98 1.44 0.36
C SER A 126 -7.01 2.56 0.34
N ILE A 127 -6.59 3.76 0.73
CA ILE A 127 -7.43 4.96 0.65
C ILE A 127 -7.89 5.26 -0.78
N THR A 128 -7.15 4.77 -1.78
CA THR A 128 -7.50 4.95 -3.18
C THR A 128 -8.49 3.93 -3.71
N SER A 129 -8.79 2.88 -2.93
CA SER A 129 -9.73 1.84 -3.34
C SER A 129 -11.17 2.36 -3.42
N PRO A 130 -12.01 1.78 -4.28
CA PRO A 130 -13.43 2.19 -4.37
C PRO A 130 -14.16 2.11 -3.04
N LEU A 131 -13.95 1.06 -2.26
CA LEU A 131 -14.59 0.90 -0.96
C LEU A 131 -14.16 2.01 0.01
N ALA A 132 -12.86 2.29 0.11
CA ALA A 132 -12.36 3.36 0.99
C ALA A 132 -12.93 4.72 0.58
N ARG A 133 -12.98 5.01 -0.73
CA ARG A 133 -13.55 6.25 -1.23
C ARG A 133 -15.01 6.41 -0.86
N GLY A 134 -15.76 5.32 -0.86
CA GLY A 134 -17.16 5.32 -0.45
C GLY A 134 -17.33 5.52 1.05
N LEU A 135 -16.37 5.03 1.85
CA LEU A 135 -16.44 5.12 3.31
C LEU A 135 -16.00 6.48 3.86
N ILE A 136 -15.04 7.13 3.23
CA ILE A 136 -14.49 8.42 3.71
C ILE A 136 -15.61 9.44 3.88
N GLY A 137 -15.62 10.09 5.03
CA GLY A 137 -16.62 11.12 5.37
C GLY A 137 -17.93 10.59 5.94
N LYS A 138 -18.11 9.27 5.95
CA LYS A 138 -19.29 8.63 6.50
C LYS A 138 -19.10 8.36 8.00
N THR A 139 -20.20 8.02 8.66
CA THR A 139 -20.18 7.72 10.11
C THR A 139 -20.99 6.45 10.39
N VAL A 140 -21.01 6.04 11.66
CA VAL A 140 -21.75 4.86 12.12
C VAL A 140 -23.23 4.95 11.71
N GLU A 141 -23.78 3.84 11.26
CA GLU A 141 -25.15 3.67 10.76
C GLU A 141 -25.36 4.18 9.33
N ASP A 142 -24.39 4.88 8.73
CA ASP A 142 -24.48 5.27 7.34
C ASP A 142 -24.42 4.04 6.44
N ASN A 143 -25.08 4.14 5.29
CA ASN A 143 -25.10 3.10 4.27
C ASN A 143 -24.22 3.55 3.11
N VAL A 144 -23.45 2.62 2.54
CA VAL A 144 -22.52 2.90 1.45
C VAL A 144 -22.78 1.95 0.31
N GLU A 145 -22.97 2.50 -0.90
CA GLU A 145 -23.14 1.68 -2.10
C GLU A 145 -21.87 1.73 -2.95
N ILE A 146 -21.39 0.56 -3.35
CA ILE A 146 -20.16 0.41 -4.12
C ILE A 146 -20.45 -0.38 -5.39
N ASN A 147 -20.02 0.14 -6.54
CA ASN A 147 -20.08 -0.58 -7.79
C ASN A 147 -18.92 -1.59 -7.84
N SER A 148 -19.25 -2.86 -7.99
CA SER A 148 -18.26 -3.92 -8.14
C SER A 148 -18.47 -4.64 -9.48
N PRO A 149 -17.48 -5.40 -9.97
CA PRO A 149 -17.66 -6.21 -11.19
C PRO A 149 -18.84 -7.17 -11.14
N LYS A 150 -19.26 -7.54 -9.93
CA LYS A 150 -20.39 -8.45 -9.71
C LYS A 150 -21.71 -7.72 -9.50
N GLY A 151 -21.71 -6.38 -9.60
CA GLY A 151 -22.89 -5.56 -9.40
C GLY A 151 -22.75 -4.60 -8.23
N LEU A 152 -23.86 -3.93 -7.90
CA LEU A 152 -23.91 -2.97 -6.82
C LEU A 152 -23.91 -3.71 -5.47
N LYS A 153 -23.01 -3.30 -4.58
CA LYS A 153 -22.97 -3.82 -3.21
C LYS A 153 -23.26 -2.70 -2.22
N SER A 154 -24.03 -3.03 -1.19
CA SER A 154 -24.41 -2.08 -0.15
C SER A 154 -23.89 -2.55 1.20
N TYR A 155 -23.32 -1.64 1.97
CA TYR A 155 -22.76 -1.91 3.29
C TYR A 155 -23.30 -0.91 4.31
N THR A 156 -23.44 -1.37 5.55
CA THR A 156 -23.78 -0.52 6.68
C THR A 156 -22.57 -0.41 7.59
N ILE A 157 -22.23 0.82 8.01
CA ILE A 157 -21.08 1.06 8.88
C ILE A 157 -21.48 0.76 10.32
N LEU A 158 -20.79 -0.19 10.96
CA LEU A 158 -21.09 -0.62 12.31
C LEU A 158 -20.26 0.09 13.37
N SER A 159 -18.98 0.36 13.09
CA SER A 159 -18.10 1.06 14.01
C SER A 159 -16.96 1.78 13.30
N VAL A 160 -16.48 2.85 13.93
CA VAL A 160 -15.33 3.62 13.45
C VAL A 160 -14.41 3.86 14.64
N LYS A 161 -13.16 3.41 14.54
CA LYS A 161 -12.17 3.53 15.62
C LYS A 161 -10.84 3.99 15.07
N TYR A 162 -10.08 4.71 15.88
CA TYR A 162 -8.71 5.15 15.57
C TYR A 162 -7.77 4.50 16.58
N ILE A 163 -7.34 3.27 16.28
CA ILE A 163 -6.55 2.43 17.19
C ILE A 163 -5.17 2.04 16.64
#